data_4161f7ebc6d06d09c3234c9644b8831c
#
_entry.id   4161f7ebc6d06d09c3234c9644b8831c
#
_cell.length_a   1.000
_cell.length_b   1.000
_cell.length_c   1.000
_cell.angle_alpha   90.00
_cell.angle_beta   90.00
_cell.angle_gamma   90.00
#
_symmetry.space_group_name_H-M   'P 1'
#
loop_
_entity.id
_entity.type
_entity.pdbx_description
1 polymer ?
#
loop_
_entity_poly.entity_id
_entity_poly.type
_entity_poly.pdbx_seq_one_letter_code
_entity_poly.pdbx_strand_id
1 'polypeptide(L)'
;MAICMQSTGPTSRLEGWVLIIGLVLMAMLSTLGISLMQNTRLEEKMVSASREINLSFQAAESAIREAEAYIEAQSDGTVFDTTEKGIYSGADDEEDIFDPDSWTDTHSIAYGTYGLNSDLIGIGVQPRYMIKKIVVTTNSSTVQDCVAVDDPDACPKTTSSSTIFRITARGTGGTSHGTGERPTSQTLIRTHYGKSF
;
A
#
# COMPACT_ATOMS: atom_id res chain seq x y z
N MET A 1 -27.12 -91.55 -14.62
CA MET A 1 -26.94 -90.81 -15.89
C MET A 1 -26.46 -89.41 -15.56
N ALA A 2 -25.10 -89.21 -15.54
CA ALA A 2 -24.45 -88.01 -15.13
C ALA A 2 -23.95 -87.32 -16.39
N ILE A 3 -24.36 -86.08 -16.63
CA ILE A 3 -23.87 -85.28 -17.70
C ILE A 3 -22.92 -84.20 -17.08
N CYS A 4 -21.64 -84.44 -17.30
CA CYS A 4 -20.60 -83.52 -16.98
C CYS A 4 -20.50 -82.48 -18.15
N MET A 5 -20.87 -81.25 -17.92
CA MET A 5 -20.57 -80.17 -18.83
C MET A 5 -19.33 -79.37 -18.35
N GLN A 6 -18.21 -79.70 -18.95
CA GLN A 6 -17.02 -78.85 -18.85
C GLN A 6 -17.17 -77.67 -19.84
N SER A 7 -17.22 -76.46 -19.30
CA SER A 7 -17.05 -75.26 -20.08
C SER A 7 -15.64 -74.74 -19.82
N THR A 8 -14.72 -75.05 -20.72
CA THR A 8 -13.40 -74.42 -20.83
C THR A 8 -13.48 -73.32 -21.84
N GLY A 9 -13.71 -72.11 -21.37
CA GLY A 9 -13.52 -70.92 -22.17
C GLY A 9 -12.06 -70.42 -22.09
N PRO A 10 -11.40 -70.07 -23.19
CA PRO A 10 -10.05 -69.52 -23.21
C PRO A 10 -10.09 -68.04 -22.87
N THR A 11 -9.92 -67.71 -21.58
CA THR A 11 -9.92 -66.29 -21.11
C THR A 11 -8.52 -65.71 -20.90
N SER A 12 -7.43 -66.42 -21.21
CA SER A 12 -6.08 -66.04 -20.79
C SER A 12 -5.30 -65.06 -21.70
N ARG A 13 -5.88 -64.56 -22.79
CA ARG A 13 -5.19 -63.60 -23.69
C ARG A 13 -5.64 -62.15 -23.54
N LEU A 14 -6.73 -61.88 -22.87
CA LEU A 14 -7.28 -60.54 -22.70
C LEU A 14 -6.85 -59.84 -21.40
N GLU A 15 -6.42 -60.61 -20.41
CA GLU A 15 -6.05 -60.09 -19.08
C GLU A 15 -4.82 -59.17 -19.12
N GLY A 16 -3.83 -59.42 -19.96
CA GLY A 16 -2.64 -58.59 -20.11
C GLY A 16 -2.93 -57.21 -20.74
N TRP A 17 -3.85 -57.15 -21.70
CA TRP A 17 -4.19 -55.88 -22.38
C TRP A 17 -4.94 -54.92 -21.44
N VAL A 18 -5.86 -55.41 -20.62
CA VAL A 18 -6.60 -54.57 -19.63
C VAL A 18 -5.65 -53.91 -18.66
N LEU A 19 -4.61 -54.63 -18.23
CA LEU A 19 -3.60 -54.06 -17.33
C LEU A 19 -2.81 -52.91 -17.96
N ILE A 20 -2.44 -53.03 -19.25
CA ILE A 20 -1.75 -51.96 -20.01
C ILE A 20 -2.65 -50.76 -20.15
N ILE A 21 -3.93 -50.95 -20.53
CA ILE A 21 -4.88 -49.82 -20.64
C ILE A 21 -5.09 -49.16 -19.30
N GLY A 22 -5.23 -49.94 -18.19
CA GLY A 22 -5.34 -49.42 -16.84
C GLY A 22 -4.13 -48.55 -16.43
N LEU A 23 -2.91 -49.03 -16.78
CA LEU A 23 -1.70 -48.27 -16.48
C LEU A 23 -1.62 -46.96 -17.27
N VAL A 24 -1.98 -46.97 -18.54
CA VAL A 24 -2.02 -45.73 -19.41
C VAL A 24 -3.06 -44.74 -18.88
N LEU A 25 -4.24 -45.22 -18.50
CA LEU A 25 -5.27 -44.35 -17.90
C LEU A 25 -4.82 -43.75 -16.57
N MET A 26 -4.18 -44.54 -15.68
CA MET A 26 -3.61 -44.02 -14.44
C MET A 26 -2.53 -42.97 -14.70
N ALA A 27 -1.66 -43.20 -15.69
CA ALA A 27 -0.64 -42.21 -16.07
C ALA A 27 -1.26 -40.89 -16.58
N MET A 28 -2.29 -40.97 -17.42
CA MET A 28 -3.02 -39.79 -17.90
C MET A 28 -3.71 -39.04 -16.75
N LEU A 29 -4.41 -39.74 -15.86
CA LEU A 29 -5.06 -39.12 -14.71
C LEU A 29 -4.05 -38.45 -13.77
N SER A 30 -2.88 -39.09 -13.57
CA SER A 30 -1.81 -38.52 -12.74
C SER A 30 -1.27 -37.23 -13.33
N THR A 31 -1.04 -37.14 -14.66
CA THR A 31 -0.56 -35.92 -15.32
C THR A 31 -1.59 -34.81 -15.26
N LEU A 32 -2.88 -35.11 -15.44
CA LEU A 32 -3.96 -34.14 -15.28
C LEU A 32 -4.04 -33.63 -13.83
N GLY A 33 -3.93 -34.50 -12.85
CA GLY A 33 -3.93 -34.13 -11.43
C GLY A 33 -2.79 -33.16 -11.06
N ILE A 34 -1.58 -33.41 -11.56
CA ILE A 34 -0.42 -32.53 -11.35
C ILE A 34 -0.65 -31.16 -11.99
N SER A 35 -1.18 -31.13 -13.20
CA SER A 35 -1.47 -29.86 -13.92
C SER A 35 -2.50 -29.01 -13.18
N LEU A 36 -3.56 -29.61 -12.66
CA LEU A 36 -4.57 -28.90 -11.86
C LEU A 36 -3.96 -28.33 -10.57
N MET A 37 -3.11 -29.10 -9.89
CA MET A 37 -2.45 -28.66 -8.66
C MET A 37 -1.50 -27.46 -8.91
N GLN A 38 -0.83 -27.41 -10.05
CA GLN A 38 0.03 -26.28 -10.42
C GLN A 38 -0.79 -25.02 -10.66
N ASN A 39 -1.92 -25.11 -11.34
CA ASN A 39 -2.80 -23.96 -11.56
C ASN A 39 -3.32 -23.38 -10.23
N THR A 40 -3.78 -24.22 -9.32
CA THR A 40 -4.24 -23.78 -7.99
C THR A 40 -3.15 -23.04 -7.21
N ARG A 41 -1.91 -23.53 -7.26
CA ARG A 41 -0.77 -22.85 -6.61
C ARG A 41 -0.45 -21.49 -7.24
N LEU A 42 -0.61 -21.34 -8.55
CA LEU A 42 -0.42 -20.05 -9.22
C LEU A 42 -1.51 -19.06 -8.82
N GLU A 43 -2.76 -19.50 -8.78
CA GLU A 43 -3.89 -18.67 -8.31
C GLU A 43 -3.70 -18.22 -6.87
N GLU A 44 -3.30 -19.11 -5.97
CA GLU A 44 -3.03 -18.78 -4.57
C GLU A 44 -1.91 -17.74 -4.43
N LYS A 45 -0.81 -17.89 -5.16
CA LYS A 45 0.28 -16.90 -5.19
C LYS A 45 -0.18 -15.55 -5.73
N MET A 46 -1.00 -15.54 -6.77
CA MET A 46 -1.52 -14.29 -7.35
C MET A 46 -2.45 -13.57 -6.37
N VAL A 47 -3.33 -14.30 -5.70
CA VAL A 47 -4.22 -13.75 -4.67
C VAL A 47 -3.42 -13.20 -3.49
N SER A 48 -2.40 -13.94 -3.04
CA SER A 48 -1.51 -13.50 -1.96
C SER A 48 -0.77 -12.21 -2.34
N ALA A 49 -0.19 -12.15 -3.53
CA ALA A 49 0.50 -10.96 -4.01
C ALA A 49 -0.44 -9.74 -4.13
N SER A 50 -1.66 -9.95 -4.64
CA SER A 50 -2.67 -8.89 -4.72
C SER A 50 -3.07 -8.37 -3.33
N ARG A 51 -3.22 -9.28 -2.36
CA ARG A 51 -3.51 -8.90 -0.96
C ARG A 51 -2.37 -8.07 -0.36
N GLU A 52 -1.12 -8.46 -0.56
CA GLU A 52 0.05 -7.74 -0.06
C GLU A 52 0.13 -6.32 -0.62
N ILE A 53 -0.13 -6.15 -1.92
CA ILE A 53 -0.16 -4.83 -2.56
C ILE A 53 -1.30 -3.97 -1.98
N ASN A 54 -2.49 -4.54 -1.81
CA ASN A 54 -3.62 -3.81 -1.23
C ASN A 54 -3.35 -3.39 0.23
N LEU A 55 -2.71 -4.25 1.03
CA LEU A 55 -2.32 -3.90 2.39
C LEU A 55 -1.29 -2.77 2.41
N SER A 56 -0.27 -2.83 1.55
CA SER A 56 0.73 -1.77 1.47
C SER A 56 0.13 -0.43 1.05
N PHE A 57 -0.85 -0.46 0.14
CA PHE A 57 -1.58 0.74 -0.28
C PHE A 57 -2.41 1.34 0.87
N GLN A 58 -3.20 0.51 1.58
CA GLN A 58 -3.99 0.95 2.73
C GLN A 58 -3.11 1.50 3.86
N ALA A 59 -1.95 0.89 4.08
CA ALA A 59 -0.97 1.36 5.05
C ALA A 59 -0.43 2.75 4.67
N ALA A 60 -0.08 2.96 3.40
CA ALA A 60 0.37 4.26 2.91
C ALA A 60 -0.73 5.33 3.02
N GLU A 61 -1.98 5.00 2.66
CA GLU A 61 -3.12 5.92 2.83
C GLU A 61 -3.35 6.30 4.29
N SER A 62 -3.20 5.35 5.22
CA SER A 62 -3.34 5.62 6.65
C SER A 62 -2.30 6.63 7.12
N ALA A 63 -1.06 6.51 6.64
CA ALA A 63 0.02 7.45 6.93
C ALA A 63 -0.25 8.85 6.34
N ILE A 64 -0.82 8.94 5.14
CA ILE A 64 -1.22 10.22 4.54
C ILE A 64 -2.29 10.90 5.40
N ARG A 65 -3.30 10.17 5.83
CA ARG A 65 -4.37 10.73 6.67
C ARG A 65 -3.86 11.23 8.03
N GLU A 66 -2.87 10.55 8.61
CA GLU A 66 -2.22 11.04 9.82
C GLU A 66 -1.44 12.32 9.55
N ALA A 67 -0.70 12.38 8.44
CA ALA A 67 0.03 13.57 8.03
C ALA A 67 -0.91 14.76 7.78
N GLU A 68 -2.05 14.54 7.13
CA GLU A 68 -3.08 15.56 6.92
C GLU A 68 -3.67 16.04 8.25
N ALA A 69 -4.00 15.11 9.14
CA ALA A 69 -4.51 15.46 10.48
C ALA A 69 -3.46 16.23 11.30
N TYR A 70 -2.19 15.88 11.18
CA TYR A 70 -1.09 16.61 11.80
C TYR A 70 -1.00 18.05 11.28
N ILE A 71 -1.06 18.23 9.94
CA ILE A 71 -1.08 19.57 9.33
C ILE A 71 -2.30 20.37 9.81
N GLU A 72 -3.48 19.75 9.84
CA GLU A 72 -4.70 20.41 10.31
C GLU A 72 -4.65 20.85 11.77
N ALA A 73 -3.98 20.10 12.61
CA ALA A 73 -3.82 20.41 14.04
C ALA A 73 -2.92 21.63 14.31
N GLN A 74 -2.07 22.01 13.35
CA GLN A 74 -1.20 23.18 13.51
C GLN A 74 -1.99 24.49 13.34
N SER A 75 -1.83 25.43 14.25
CA SER A 75 -2.48 26.73 14.19
C SER A 75 -1.72 27.74 13.31
N ASP A 76 -0.44 27.52 13.08
CA ASP A 76 0.37 28.35 12.20
C ASP A 76 1.33 27.50 11.34
N GLY A 77 1.86 28.08 10.29
CA GLY A 77 2.77 27.41 9.35
C GLY A 77 4.24 27.43 9.73
N THR A 78 4.60 27.98 10.89
CA THR A 78 6.01 28.19 11.30
C THR A 78 6.69 26.88 11.68
N VAL A 79 5.92 25.88 12.14
CA VAL A 79 6.40 24.52 12.44
C VAL A 79 7.06 23.87 11.21
N PHE A 80 6.64 24.26 10.00
CA PHE A 80 7.15 23.74 8.74
C PHE A 80 8.25 24.60 8.11
N ASP A 81 8.82 25.55 8.84
CA ASP A 81 9.92 26.40 8.38
C ASP A 81 11.29 25.84 8.77
N THR A 82 11.31 24.87 9.66
CA THR A 82 12.51 24.16 10.07
C THR A 82 12.46 22.70 9.63
N THR A 83 13.59 22.17 9.14
CA THR A 83 13.68 20.75 8.78
C THR A 83 13.99 19.91 10.01
N GLU A 84 13.05 19.08 10.40
CA GLU A 84 13.17 18.13 11.51
C GLU A 84 12.42 16.82 11.23
N LYS A 85 13.06 15.68 11.45
CA LYS A 85 12.43 14.34 11.54
C LYS A 85 11.31 14.09 10.51
N GLY A 86 11.60 14.23 9.23
CA GLY A 86 10.62 13.98 8.17
C GLY A 86 9.70 15.17 7.86
N ILE A 87 9.91 16.33 8.48
CA ILE A 87 9.32 17.62 8.08
C ILE A 87 10.41 18.39 7.37
N TYR A 88 10.13 18.83 6.15
CA TYR A 88 11.09 19.55 5.31
C TYR A 88 10.58 20.96 5.01
N SER A 89 11.44 21.94 5.23
CA SER A 89 11.15 23.33 4.89
C SER A 89 11.06 23.54 3.37
N GLY A 90 10.51 24.66 2.94
CA GLY A 90 10.44 24.98 1.52
C GLY A 90 11.81 25.15 0.85
N ALA A 91 12.83 25.49 1.62
CA ALA A 91 14.19 25.73 1.13
C ALA A 91 15.03 24.44 1.03
N ASP A 92 14.69 23.41 1.82
CA ASP A 92 15.47 22.20 1.89
C ASP A 92 14.95 21.14 0.94
N ASP A 93 15.85 20.32 0.42
CA ASP A 93 15.47 19.20 -0.44
C ASP A 93 14.94 18.02 0.39
N GLU A 94 13.91 17.35 -0.15
CA GLU A 94 13.39 16.11 0.38
C GLU A 94 14.38 14.99 0.08
N GLU A 95 14.51 14.04 1.01
CA GLU A 95 15.35 12.86 0.82
C GLU A 95 14.90 12.02 -0.39
N ASP A 96 15.83 11.24 -0.94
CA ASP A 96 15.50 10.31 -2.03
C ASP A 96 14.55 9.22 -1.53
N ILE A 97 13.34 9.25 -2.04
CA ILE A 97 12.27 8.30 -1.65
C ILE A 97 12.58 6.85 -2.00
N PHE A 98 13.53 6.60 -2.90
CA PHE A 98 13.96 5.25 -3.29
C PHE A 98 15.11 4.72 -2.44
N ASP A 99 15.75 5.59 -1.65
CA ASP A 99 16.78 5.18 -0.71
C ASP A 99 16.12 4.58 0.55
N PRO A 100 16.46 3.35 0.95
CA PRO A 100 15.98 2.75 2.19
C PRO A 100 16.30 3.57 3.44
N ASP A 101 17.43 4.27 3.46
CA ASP A 101 17.90 5.05 4.61
C ASP A 101 17.05 6.31 4.83
N SER A 102 16.37 6.81 3.82
CA SER A 102 15.42 7.92 3.93
C SER A 102 14.20 7.58 4.80
N TRP A 103 13.92 6.31 5.00
CA TRP A 103 12.77 5.84 5.78
C TRP A 103 13.13 5.43 7.22
N THR A 104 14.10 6.11 7.81
CA THR A 104 14.52 5.96 9.21
C THR A 104 13.87 7.01 10.11
N ASP A 105 14.06 6.89 11.43
CA ASP A 105 13.49 7.84 12.41
C ASP A 105 14.09 9.25 12.32
N THR A 106 15.20 9.42 11.61
CA THR A 106 15.83 10.72 11.36
C THR A 106 15.21 11.48 10.20
N HIS A 107 14.79 10.76 9.16
CA HIS A 107 14.37 11.35 7.87
C HIS A 107 12.88 11.21 7.59
N SER A 108 12.15 10.40 8.35
CA SER A 108 10.72 10.17 8.17
C SER A 108 10.00 9.97 9.49
N ILE A 109 8.71 10.23 9.51
CA ILE A 109 7.82 10.07 10.66
C ILE A 109 7.14 8.71 10.56
N ALA A 110 7.20 7.92 11.64
CA ALA A 110 6.47 6.67 11.73
C ALA A 110 4.99 6.94 12.03
N TYR A 111 4.09 6.16 11.43
CA TYR A 111 2.67 6.19 11.74
C TYR A 111 2.43 5.98 13.25
N GLY A 112 1.48 6.70 13.81
CA GLY A 112 1.20 6.69 15.25
C GLY A 112 2.01 7.69 16.08
N THR A 113 3.00 8.40 15.47
CA THR A 113 3.83 9.37 16.20
C THR A 113 3.04 10.59 16.65
N TYR A 114 2.18 11.11 15.78
CA TYR A 114 1.34 12.31 16.06
C TYR A 114 -0.14 12.00 16.14
N GLY A 115 -0.52 10.75 15.83
CA GLY A 115 -1.92 10.31 15.88
C GLY A 115 -2.30 9.73 17.24
N LEU A 116 -3.61 9.62 17.47
CA LEU A 116 -4.19 8.92 18.62
C LEU A 116 -4.19 7.39 18.41
N ASN A 117 -3.70 6.93 17.28
CA ASN A 117 -3.81 5.55 16.86
C ASN A 117 -2.57 4.76 17.25
N SER A 118 -2.80 3.59 17.79
CA SER A 118 -1.78 2.56 17.97
C SER A 118 -1.34 2.00 16.62
N ASP A 119 -0.19 1.31 16.62
CA ASP A 119 0.36 0.61 15.45
C ASP A 119 -0.70 -0.15 14.66
N LEU A 120 -0.58 -0.11 13.36
CA LEU A 120 -1.44 -0.89 12.46
C LEU A 120 -1.14 -2.37 12.63
N ILE A 121 -2.18 -3.16 12.83
CA ILE A 121 -2.08 -4.62 13.03
C ILE A 121 -2.07 -5.32 11.68
N GLY A 122 -1.19 -6.32 11.54
CA GLY A 122 -1.13 -7.17 10.34
C GLY A 122 -0.24 -6.62 9.22
N ILE A 123 0.57 -5.61 9.51
CA ILE A 123 1.56 -5.04 8.61
C ILE A 123 2.96 -5.45 9.08
N GLY A 124 3.86 -5.73 8.14
CA GLY A 124 5.22 -6.18 8.46
C GLY A 124 6.09 -5.08 9.08
N VAL A 125 6.00 -3.86 8.54
CA VAL A 125 6.69 -2.66 9.02
C VAL A 125 5.70 -1.51 9.03
N GLN A 126 5.69 -0.72 10.11
CA GLN A 126 4.79 0.43 10.22
C GLN A 126 5.01 1.43 9.08
N PRO A 127 3.94 1.99 8.49
CA PRO A 127 4.08 2.96 7.43
C PRO A 127 4.75 4.23 7.94
N ARG A 128 5.40 4.93 7.03
CA ARG A 128 6.12 6.16 7.33
C ARG A 128 5.77 7.24 6.32
N TYR A 129 5.90 8.49 6.72
CA TYR A 129 5.61 9.62 5.85
C TYR A 129 6.60 10.77 6.06
N MET A 130 6.67 11.63 5.06
CA MET A 130 7.42 12.87 5.03
C MET A 130 6.49 14.00 4.60
N ILE A 131 6.67 15.18 5.19
CA ILE A 131 5.90 16.37 4.88
C ILE A 131 6.87 17.44 4.40
N LYS A 132 6.69 17.96 3.19
CA LYS A 132 7.47 19.09 2.66
C LYS A 132 6.57 20.29 2.38
N LYS A 133 6.94 21.43 2.90
CA LYS A 133 6.34 22.72 2.53
C LYS A 133 6.79 23.10 1.12
N ILE A 134 5.86 23.37 0.18
CA ILE A 134 6.22 23.67 -1.21
C ILE A 134 6.05 25.15 -1.51
N VAL A 135 4.87 25.70 -1.31
CA VAL A 135 4.50 27.06 -1.71
C VAL A 135 3.66 27.71 -0.64
N VAL A 136 3.97 28.97 -0.37
CA VAL A 136 3.10 29.87 0.40
C VAL A 136 2.52 30.87 -0.59
N THR A 137 1.22 30.80 -0.81
CA THR A 137 0.52 31.79 -1.64
C THR A 137 -0.18 32.78 -0.74
N THR A 138 0.29 34.03 -0.73
CA THR A 138 -0.41 35.13 -0.07
C THR A 138 -1.40 35.71 -1.04
N ASN A 139 -2.68 35.42 -0.86
CA ASN A 139 -3.72 36.09 -1.60
C ASN A 139 -4.18 37.31 -0.79
N SER A 140 -3.82 38.50 -1.23
CA SER A 140 -4.45 39.74 -0.77
C SER A 140 -5.76 39.91 -1.54
N SER A 141 -6.82 39.27 -1.07
CA SER A 141 -8.16 39.55 -1.60
C SER A 141 -8.72 40.75 -0.89
N THR A 142 -8.84 41.83 -1.62
CA THR A 142 -9.81 42.87 -1.23
C THR A 142 -11.18 42.23 -1.31
N VAL A 143 -11.86 42.11 -0.19
CA VAL A 143 -13.26 41.61 -0.17
C VAL A 143 -14.09 42.62 -0.94
N GLN A 144 -14.44 42.26 -2.19
CA GLN A 144 -15.14 43.11 -3.13
C GLN A 144 -16.63 43.33 -2.76
N ASP A 145 -17.06 42.76 -1.61
CA ASP A 145 -18.41 42.87 -1.10
C ASP A 145 -18.58 43.93 0.01
N CYS A 146 -17.52 44.65 0.32
CA CYS A 146 -17.65 45.85 1.15
C CYS A 146 -18.20 47.01 0.32
N VAL A 147 -19.48 47.30 0.47
CA VAL A 147 -20.06 48.56 -0.02
C VAL A 147 -19.66 49.66 0.95
N ALA A 148 -18.40 50.09 0.90
CA ALA A 148 -17.96 51.29 1.58
C ALA A 148 -18.39 52.49 0.73
N VAL A 149 -19.47 53.12 1.12
CA VAL A 149 -20.07 54.23 0.35
C VAL A 149 -19.22 55.53 0.48
N ASP A 150 -18.43 55.64 1.55
CA ASP A 150 -17.70 56.89 1.82
C ASP A 150 -16.19 56.76 2.16
N ASP A 151 -15.67 55.55 2.40
CA ASP A 151 -14.25 55.34 2.74
C ASP A 151 -13.70 54.04 2.14
N PRO A 152 -12.85 54.08 1.09
CA PRO A 152 -12.28 52.87 0.46
C PRO A 152 -11.31 52.11 1.37
N ASP A 153 -10.80 52.69 2.45
CA ASP A 153 -9.91 52.05 3.41
C ASP A 153 -10.67 51.37 4.57
N ALA A 154 -12.00 51.52 4.64
CA ALA A 154 -12.82 50.90 5.66
C ALA A 154 -13.06 49.40 5.43
N CYS A 155 -12.68 48.86 4.26
CA CYS A 155 -12.77 47.45 3.98
C CYS A 155 -11.62 46.65 4.66
N PRO A 156 -11.90 45.69 5.52
CA PRO A 156 -10.85 44.88 6.10
C PRO A 156 -10.14 44.08 5.01
N LYS A 157 -8.85 44.30 4.84
CA LYS A 157 -7.99 43.51 3.97
C LYS A 157 -7.69 42.20 4.69
N THR A 158 -8.45 41.17 4.38
CA THR A 158 -8.15 39.83 4.90
C THR A 158 -7.02 39.27 4.07
N THR A 159 -5.83 39.22 4.64
CA THR A 159 -4.69 38.53 4.04
C THR A 159 -4.78 37.06 4.46
N SER A 160 -5.24 36.22 3.58
CA SER A 160 -5.15 34.77 3.81
C SER A 160 -3.91 34.21 3.12
N SER A 161 -3.07 33.55 3.87
CA SER A 161 -1.94 32.81 3.33
C SER A 161 -2.33 31.33 3.18
N SER A 162 -2.26 30.82 1.96
CA SER A 162 -2.44 29.40 1.70
C SER A 162 -1.09 28.73 1.49
N THR A 163 -0.83 27.69 2.23
CA THR A 163 0.39 26.90 2.12
C THR A 163 0.06 25.55 1.50
N ILE A 164 0.86 25.13 0.52
CA ILE A 164 0.75 23.81 -0.10
C ILE A 164 1.86 22.93 0.47
N PHE A 165 1.46 21.78 0.97
CA PHE A 165 2.33 20.73 1.49
C PHE A 165 2.35 19.56 0.51
N ARG A 166 3.52 18.96 0.35
CA ARG A 166 3.67 17.67 -0.30
C ARG A 166 3.85 16.61 0.77
N ILE A 167 2.99 15.62 0.76
CA ILE A 167 3.07 14.48 1.66
C ILE A 167 3.52 13.29 0.83
N THR A 168 4.59 12.65 1.26
CA THR A 168 5.10 11.40 0.66
C THR A 168 5.02 10.31 1.71
N ALA A 169 4.27 9.24 1.45
CA ALA A 169 4.10 8.13 2.36
C ALA A 169 4.55 6.82 1.75
N ARG A 170 5.14 5.96 2.60
CA ARG A 170 5.52 4.59 2.29
C ARG A 170 4.71 3.64 3.16
N GLY A 171 3.95 2.76 2.51
CA GLY A 171 3.28 1.63 3.15
C GLY A 171 3.94 0.32 2.79
N THR A 172 3.85 -0.66 3.67
CA THR A 172 4.38 -2.03 3.49
C THR A 172 3.27 -3.05 3.65
N GLY A 173 3.41 -4.20 2.98
CA GLY A 173 2.48 -5.31 3.12
C GLY A 173 2.65 -6.08 4.44
N GLY A 174 1.86 -7.15 4.59
CA GLY A 174 1.74 -7.92 5.84
C GLY A 174 2.89 -8.87 6.12
N THR A 175 3.68 -9.26 5.12
CA THR A 175 4.80 -10.17 5.31
C THR A 175 6.11 -9.43 5.45
N SER A 176 6.68 -9.49 6.64
CA SER A 176 8.09 -9.18 6.86
C SER A 176 8.84 -10.49 7.10
N HIS A 177 9.83 -10.76 6.29
CA HIS A 177 10.75 -11.86 6.52
C HIS A 177 11.88 -11.41 7.46
N GLY A 178 11.64 -11.51 8.78
CA GLY A 178 12.66 -11.28 9.80
C GLY A 178 12.99 -9.81 10.10
N THR A 179 13.68 -9.57 11.22
CA THR A 179 14.18 -8.25 11.62
C THR A 179 15.28 -7.80 10.68
N GLY A 180 14.98 -6.83 9.82
CA GLY A 180 15.94 -6.19 8.91
C GLY A 180 15.80 -6.57 7.43
N GLU A 181 14.89 -7.47 7.05
CA GLU A 181 14.62 -7.78 5.65
C GLU A 181 13.62 -6.80 5.02
N ARG A 182 13.84 -6.54 3.74
CA ARG A 182 12.95 -5.67 2.96
C ARG A 182 11.55 -6.27 2.89
N PRO A 183 10.50 -5.47 3.11
CA PRO A 183 9.12 -5.95 2.97
C PRO A 183 8.88 -6.46 1.55
N THR A 184 8.07 -7.50 1.41
CA THR A 184 7.75 -8.15 0.13
C THR A 184 7.00 -7.25 -0.82
N SER A 185 6.19 -6.33 -0.30
CA SER A 185 5.50 -5.31 -1.08
C SER A 185 5.65 -3.94 -0.43
N GLN A 186 5.87 -2.93 -1.24
CA GLN A 186 5.95 -1.53 -0.83
C GLN A 186 5.14 -0.68 -1.79
N THR A 187 4.41 0.29 -1.24
CA THR A 187 3.70 1.29 -2.01
C THR A 187 4.14 2.68 -1.56
N LEU A 188 4.54 3.50 -2.52
CA LEU A 188 4.86 4.91 -2.31
C LEU A 188 3.71 5.73 -2.88
N ILE A 189 3.14 6.60 -2.06
CA ILE A 189 2.09 7.53 -2.47
C ILE A 189 2.56 8.95 -2.18
N ARG A 190 2.36 9.84 -3.14
CA ARG A 190 2.66 11.25 -3.00
C ARG A 190 1.41 12.06 -3.28
N THR A 191 1.04 12.94 -2.38
CA THR A 191 -0.12 13.82 -2.50
C THR A 191 0.25 15.25 -2.16
N HIS A 192 -0.61 16.19 -2.53
CA HIS A 192 -0.50 17.60 -2.17
C HIS A 192 -1.70 18.01 -1.34
N TYR A 193 -1.43 18.68 -0.25
CA TYR A 193 -2.43 19.15 0.69
C TYR A 193 -2.31 20.65 0.87
N GLY A 194 -3.41 21.38 0.75
CA GLY A 194 -3.45 22.83 0.91
C GLY A 194 -4.13 23.24 2.19
N LYS A 195 -3.50 24.11 2.99
CA LYS A 195 -4.08 24.69 4.20
C LYS A 195 -3.87 26.20 4.20
N SER A 196 -4.91 26.93 4.62
CA SER A 196 -4.84 28.37 4.94
C SER A 196 -4.68 28.55 6.45
N PHE A 197 -3.69 29.37 6.82
CA PHE A 197 -3.40 29.76 8.19
C PHE A 197 -3.86 31.18 8.46
#